data_9871597c47649650f52673ba01b645f1
#
_entry.id   9871597c47649650f52673ba01b645f1
#
_cell.length_a   1.000
_cell.length_b   1.000
_cell.length_c   1.000
_cell.angle_alpha   90.00
_cell.angle_beta   90.00
_cell.angle_gamma   90.00
#
_symmetry.space_group_name_H-M   'P 1'
#
loop_
_entity.id
_entity.type
_entity.pdbx_description
1 polymer ?
#
loop_
_entity_poly.entity_id
_entity_poly.type
_entity_poly.pdbx_seq_one_letter_code
_entity_poly.pdbx_strand_id
1 'polypeptide(L)'
;MRMAVVFTKEAPVRFISHLDVQRLFQRAFRRAKLPMAYSQGFNPHPLVSFATALSVGMTSRGEYLDVILTEDMTPEDFIALVSPHRPEGVRIMEAFDLGVSNKSLTSAMRAASYEARVKLSRPVSKDEIDNAIKGLLSNEIVIQKKTKGGIKPTDIRPMVFELKCICAEGNEARLEIRGALTASGGLNPEVLLGVLFGRMGVDHTAETERTETELERAALN
;
A
#
# COMPACT_ATOMS: atom_id res chain seq x y z
N MET A 1 -15.44 -13.88 -15.77
CA MET A 1 -14.13 -14.16 -15.14
C MET A 1 -13.72 -13.02 -14.21
N ARG A 2 -12.90 -13.27 -13.17
CA ARG A 2 -12.39 -12.24 -12.28
C ARG A 2 -10.85 -12.25 -12.23
N MET A 3 -10.21 -11.26 -12.80
CA MET A 3 -8.75 -11.17 -12.93
C MET A 3 -8.17 -10.29 -11.82
N ALA A 4 -7.27 -10.85 -11.00
CA ALA A 4 -6.44 -10.08 -10.08
C ALA A 4 -5.18 -9.59 -10.81
N VAL A 5 -4.70 -8.42 -10.42
CA VAL A 5 -3.54 -7.75 -11.02
C VAL A 5 -2.64 -7.23 -9.93
N VAL A 6 -1.35 -7.53 -10.02
CA VAL A 6 -0.29 -6.94 -9.20
C VAL A 6 0.37 -5.83 -10.00
N PHE A 7 0.49 -4.64 -9.42
CA PHE A 7 1.06 -3.49 -10.11
C PHE A 7 1.96 -2.65 -9.19
N THR A 8 2.90 -1.91 -9.81
CA THR A 8 3.75 -0.95 -9.09
C THR A 8 3.12 0.44 -9.09
N LYS A 9 3.43 1.24 -8.07
CA LYS A 9 3.23 2.69 -8.05
C LYS A 9 4.58 3.36 -7.85
N GLU A 10 5.16 3.88 -8.94
CA GLU A 10 6.52 4.42 -8.96
C GLU A 10 6.56 5.95 -8.80
N ALA A 11 7.77 6.53 -8.75
CA ALA A 11 8.00 7.94 -8.51
C ALA A 11 7.15 8.91 -9.36
N PRO A 12 6.96 8.70 -10.70
CA PRO A 12 6.16 9.63 -11.51
C PRO A 12 4.71 9.79 -11.04
N VAL A 13 4.14 8.76 -10.38
CA VAL A 13 2.75 8.75 -9.93
C VAL A 13 2.62 8.74 -8.41
N ARG A 14 3.70 8.95 -7.64
CA ARG A 14 3.66 8.84 -6.17
C ARG A 14 2.73 9.86 -5.50
N PHE A 15 2.56 11.04 -6.09
CA PHE A 15 1.77 12.12 -5.52
C PHE A 15 0.30 12.14 -5.95
N ILE A 16 -0.15 11.20 -6.80
CA ILE A 16 -1.56 11.12 -7.14
C ILE A 16 -2.38 10.40 -6.06
N SER A 17 -3.63 10.81 -5.91
CA SER A 17 -4.55 10.22 -4.94
C SER A 17 -4.97 8.80 -5.34
N HIS A 18 -5.51 8.05 -4.38
CA HIS A 18 -6.08 6.72 -4.66
C HIS A 18 -7.18 6.77 -5.73
N LEU A 19 -8.04 7.77 -5.72
CA LEU A 19 -9.09 7.95 -6.74
C LEU A 19 -8.50 8.24 -8.13
N ASP A 20 -7.37 8.94 -8.20
CA ASP A 20 -6.72 9.20 -9.48
C ASP A 20 -6.01 7.95 -10.00
N VAL A 21 -5.45 7.09 -9.13
CA VAL A 21 -4.96 5.76 -9.53
C VAL A 21 -6.10 4.93 -10.12
N GLN A 22 -7.27 4.91 -9.50
CA GLN A 22 -8.44 4.21 -10.04
C GLN A 22 -8.83 4.72 -11.43
N ARG A 23 -8.88 6.06 -11.60
CA ARG A 23 -9.18 6.69 -12.90
C ARG A 23 -8.11 6.37 -13.96
N LEU A 24 -6.83 6.28 -13.55
CA LEU A 24 -5.73 5.89 -14.43
C LEU A 24 -5.95 4.48 -15.00
N PHE A 25 -6.23 3.50 -14.14
CA PHE A 25 -6.49 2.13 -14.57
C PHE A 25 -7.75 2.03 -15.42
N GLN A 26 -8.85 2.70 -15.05
CA GLN A 26 -10.07 2.70 -15.87
C GLN A 26 -9.81 3.26 -17.28
N ARG A 27 -8.98 4.32 -17.41
CA ARG A 27 -8.59 4.86 -18.73
C ARG A 27 -7.69 3.90 -19.50
N ALA A 28 -6.72 3.24 -18.81
CA ALA A 28 -5.85 2.25 -19.44
C ALA A 28 -6.65 1.06 -19.98
N PHE A 29 -7.54 0.50 -19.18
CA PHE A 29 -8.40 -0.62 -19.56
C PHE A 29 -9.34 -0.27 -20.73
N ARG A 30 -9.93 0.94 -20.73
CA ARG A 30 -10.75 1.40 -21.86
C ARG A 30 -9.94 1.56 -23.15
N ARG A 31 -8.74 2.12 -23.08
CA ARG A 31 -7.83 2.24 -24.26
C ARG A 31 -7.39 0.87 -24.77
N ALA A 32 -7.15 -0.06 -23.89
CA ALA A 32 -6.85 -1.45 -24.23
C ALA A 32 -8.06 -2.20 -24.80
N LYS A 33 -9.27 -1.62 -24.78
CA LYS A 33 -10.54 -2.29 -25.13
C LYS A 33 -10.76 -3.57 -24.34
N LEU A 34 -10.31 -3.58 -23.05
CA LEU A 34 -10.51 -4.71 -22.17
C LEU A 34 -12.01 -4.99 -22.00
N PRO A 35 -12.49 -6.23 -22.13
CA PRO A 35 -13.91 -6.58 -22.01
C PRO A 35 -14.36 -6.56 -20.52
N MET A 36 -14.45 -5.35 -19.94
CA MET A 36 -14.82 -5.14 -18.53
C MET A 36 -16.32 -5.27 -18.33
N ALA A 37 -16.71 -5.91 -17.22
CA ALA A 37 -18.07 -5.84 -16.72
C ALA A 37 -18.35 -4.49 -16.05
N TYR A 38 -19.61 -4.06 -16.11
CA TYR A 38 -20.10 -2.80 -15.53
C TYR A 38 -21.20 -3.07 -14.50
N SER A 39 -21.31 -2.19 -13.52
CA SER A 39 -22.41 -2.24 -12.56
C SER A 39 -23.75 -1.97 -13.24
N GLN A 40 -24.83 -2.53 -12.66
CA GLN A 40 -26.19 -2.26 -13.08
C GLN A 40 -26.66 -0.90 -12.50
N GLY A 41 -27.57 -0.22 -13.21
CA GLY A 41 -28.17 1.03 -12.75
C GLY A 41 -27.97 2.21 -13.69
N PHE A 42 -28.40 3.39 -13.26
CA PHE A 42 -28.43 4.62 -14.09
C PHE A 42 -27.04 5.17 -14.43
N ASN A 43 -26.01 4.89 -13.61
CA ASN A 43 -24.62 5.31 -13.85
C ASN A 43 -23.70 4.10 -13.81
N PRO A 44 -23.63 3.30 -14.90
CA PRO A 44 -22.75 2.13 -14.95
C PRO A 44 -21.28 2.52 -14.78
N HIS A 45 -20.57 1.85 -13.89
CA HIS A 45 -19.13 2.01 -13.69
C HIS A 45 -18.43 0.65 -13.83
N PRO A 46 -17.17 0.64 -14.32
CA PRO A 46 -16.41 -0.59 -14.43
C PRO A 46 -16.28 -1.29 -13.07
N LEU A 47 -16.46 -2.60 -13.05
CA LEU A 47 -16.29 -3.41 -11.84
C LEU A 47 -14.80 -3.68 -11.61
N VAL A 48 -14.11 -2.67 -11.06
CA VAL A 48 -12.70 -2.67 -10.70
C VAL A 48 -12.58 -2.32 -9.22
N SER A 49 -11.94 -3.19 -8.45
CA SER A 49 -11.74 -3.03 -7.02
C SER A 49 -10.25 -3.02 -6.68
N PHE A 50 -9.83 -2.12 -5.80
CA PHE A 50 -8.47 -2.07 -5.29
C PHE A 50 -8.43 -2.68 -3.88
N ALA A 51 -7.43 -3.50 -3.62
CA ALA A 51 -7.32 -4.20 -2.34
C ALA A 51 -7.10 -3.24 -1.16
N THR A 52 -6.23 -2.25 -1.36
CA THR A 52 -5.89 -1.25 -0.35
C THR A 52 -5.63 0.10 -0.99
N ALA A 53 -5.71 1.16 -0.19
CA ALA A 53 -5.23 2.47 -0.57
C ALA A 53 -3.76 2.63 -0.13
N LEU A 54 -2.92 3.19 -1.01
CA LEU A 54 -1.58 3.64 -0.65
C LEU A 54 -1.61 5.14 -0.40
N SER A 55 -0.95 5.61 0.67
CA SER A 55 -0.87 7.04 0.97
C SER A 55 -0.21 7.84 -0.16
N VAL A 56 -0.65 9.08 -0.33
CA VAL A 56 -0.01 10.02 -1.27
C VAL A 56 1.43 10.26 -0.83
N GLY A 57 2.36 10.30 -1.77
CA GLY A 57 3.80 10.44 -1.52
C GLY A 57 4.54 9.11 -1.40
N MET A 58 3.84 7.99 -1.16
CA MET A 58 4.46 6.66 -1.14
C MET A 58 4.54 6.04 -2.53
N THR A 59 5.61 5.25 -2.73
CA THR A 59 5.76 4.31 -3.84
C THR A 59 5.44 2.89 -3.39
N SER A 60 5.21 1.97 -4.35
CA SER A 60 4.99 0.56 -4.04
C SER A 60 5.49 -0.35 -5.16
N ARG A 61 6.04 -1.50 -4.75
CA ARG A 61 6.47 -2.57 -5.67
C ARG A 61 5.35 -3.57 -5.97
N GLY A 62 4.26 -3.59 -5.19
CA GLY A 62 3.19 -4.56 -5.34
C GLY A 62 1.88 -4.12 -4.69
N GLU A 63 1.03 -3.44 -5.46
CA GLU A 63 -0.36 -3.17 -5.12
C GLU A 63 -1.27 -4.15 -5.86
N TYR A 64 -2.46 -4.37 -5.30
CA TYR A 64 -3.42 -5.32 -5.88
C TYR A 64 -4.71 -4.62 -6.27
N LEU A 65 -5.21 -4.98 -7.44
CA LEU A 65 -6.59 -4.71 -7.87
C LEU A 65 -7.20 -5.97 -8.48
N ASP A 66 -8.51 -6.02 -8.56
CA ASP A 66 -9.21 -6.98 -9.40
C ASP A 66 -10.20 -6.29 -10.33
N VAL A 67 -10.42 -6.92 -11.48
CA VAL A 67 -11.37 -6.49 -12.50
C VAL A 67 -12.24 -7.67 -12.92
N ILE A 68 -13.54 -7.42 -13.05
CA ILE A 68 -14.47 -8.41 -13.59
C ILE A 68 -14.54 -8.24 -15.10
N LEU A 69 -14.32 -9.34 -15.84
CA LEU A 69 -14.37 -9.41 -17.29
C LEU A 69 -15.66 -10.10 -17.74
N THR A 70 -16.18 -9.68 -18.90
CA THR A 70 -17.34 -10.29 -19.56
C THR A 70 -16.96 -11.52 -20.39
N GLU A 71 -15.69 -11.68 -20.70
CA GLU A 71 -15.11 -12.76 -21.48
C GLU A 71 -13.93 -13.38 -20.71
N ASP A 72 -13.67 -14.67 -20.96
CA ASP A 72 -12.50 -15.32 -20.38
C ASP A 72 -11.24 -14.96 -21.15
N MET A 73 -10.14 -14.82 -20.41
CA MET A 73 -8.84 -14.38 -20.94
C MET A 73 -7.73 -15.02 -20.10
N THR A 74 -6.61 -15.38 -20.72
CA THR A 74 -5.44 -15.81 -19.93
C THR A 74 -4.78 -14.63 -19.23
N PRO A 75 -4.08 -14.85 -18.10
CA PRO A 75 -3.28 -13.79 -17.45
C PRO A 75 -2.25 -13.15 -18.40
N GLU A 76 -1.64 -13.95 -19.26
CA GLU A 76 -0.66 -13.52 -20.25
C GLU A 76 -1.28 -12.58 -21.29
N ASP A 77 -2.46 -12.95 -21.83
CA ASP A 77 -3.19 -12.12 -22.78
C ASP A 77 -3.66 -10.80 -22.15
N PHE A 78 -4.11 -10.86 -20.88
CA PHE A 78 -4.45 -9.66 -20.12
C PHE A 78 -3.25 -8.70 -20.01
N ILE A 79 -2.08 -9.21 -19.60
CA ILE A 79 -0.87 -8.41 -19.46
C ILE A 79 -0.45 -7.83 -20.81
N ALA A 80 -0.44 -8.64 -21.86
CA ALA A 80 -0.08 -8.21 -23.21
C ALA A 80 -1.00 -7.09 -23.73
N LEU A 81 -2.31 -7.24 -23.48
CA LEU A 81 -3.33 -6.28 -23.91
C LEU A 81 -3.22 -4.94 -23.16
N VAL A 82 -3.02 -4.96 -21.84
CA VAL A 82 -3.11 -3.77 -20.99
C VAL A 82 -1.78 -3.01 -20.91
N SER A 83 -0.64 -3.71 -20.91
CA SER A 83 0.69 -3.11 -20.69
C SER A 83 1.04 -1.96 -21.65
N PRO A 84 0.70 -1.98 -22.95
CA PRO A 84 0.97 -0.85 -23.85
C PRO A 84 0.20 0.44 -23.49
N HIS A 85 -0.89 0.31 -22.75
CA HIS A 85 -1.81 1.40 -22.41
C HIS A 85 -1.65 1.92 -20.97
N ARG A 86 -0.76 1.30 -20.18
CA ARG A 86 -0.47 1.72 -18.80
C ARG A 86 0.15 3.12 -18.78
N PRO A 87 -0.09 3.92 -17.74
CA PRO A 87 0.61 5.19 -17.55
C PRO A 87 2.09 4.96 -17.18
N GLU A 88 2.92 5.98 -17.45
CA GLU A 88 4.27 6.03 -16.90
C GLU A 88 4.23 5.95 -15.36
N GLY A 89 5.19 5.24 -14.77
CA GLY A 89 5.24 5.02 -13.31
C GLY A 89 4.30 3.94 -12.78
N VAL A 90 3.66 3.17 -13.69
CA VAL A 90 2.90 1.97 -13.33
C VAL A 90 3.38 0.81 -14.19
N ARG A 91 3.71 -0.33 -13.58
CA ARG A 91 3.99 -1.60 -14.27
C ARG A 91 3.03 -2.66 -13.77
N ILE A 92 2.55 -3.51 -14.67
CA ILE A 92 1.82 -4.72 -14.31
C ILE A 92 2.88 -5.81 -14.10
N MET A 93 2.92 -6.37 -12.90
CA MET A 93 3.93 -7.36 -12.49
C MET A 93 3.41 -8.78 -12.66
N GLU A 94 2.14 -8.98 -12.36
CA GLU A 94 1.48 -10.28 -12.41
C GLU A 94 -0.01 -10.09 -12.66
N ALA A 95 -0.63 -11.06 -13.31
CA ALA A 95 -2.07 -11.22 -13.32
C ALA A 95 -2.41 -12.69 -13.00
N PHE A 96 -3.55 -12.95 -12.37
CA PHE A 96 -4.01 -14.31 -12.09
C PHE A 96 -5.53 -14.36 -11.96
N ASP A 97 -6.14 -15.49 -12.35
CA ASP A 97 -7.56 -15.70 -12.19
C ASP A 97 -7.92 -15.96 -10.73
N LEU A 98 -8.93 -15.27 -10.23
CA LEU A 98 -9.50 -15.49 -8.89
C LEU A 98 -10.59 -16.57 -8.88
N GLY A 99 -10.93 -17.13 -10.05
CA GLY A 99 -12.00 -18.13 -10.18
C GLY A 99 -13.37 -17.56 -9.82
N VAL A 100 -14.20 -18.41 -9.25
CA VAL A 100 -15.59 -18.09 -8.84
C VAL A 100 -15.68 -17.47 -7.43
N SER A 101 -14.58 -17.17 -6.80
CA SER A 101 -14.55 -16.63 -5.44
C SER A 101 -15.23 -15.27 -5.35
N ASN A 102 -16.14 -15.12 -4.40
CA ASN A 102 -16.78 -13.84 -4.07
C ASN A 102 -16.02 -13.04 -2.98
N LYS A 103 -14.92 -13.59 -2.46
CA LYS A 103 -14.13 -12.92 -1.42
C LYS A 103 -13.33 -11.75 -2.01
N SER A 104 -13.29 -10.63 -1.32
CA SER A 104 -12.52 -9.47 -1.77
C SER A 104 -11.02 -9.70 -1.56
N LEU A 105 -10.16 -9.14 -2.42
CA LEU A 105 -8.71 -9.12 -2.20
C LEU A 105 -8.36 -8.53 -0.84
N THR A 106 -9.07 -7.49 -0.41
CA THR A 106 -8.88 -6.85 0.91
C THR A 106 -9.04 -7.84 2.06
N SER A 107 -9.95 -8.81 1.97
CA SER A 107 -10.16 -9.81 3.03
C SER A 107 -9.00 -10.79 3.20
N ALA A 108 -8.20 -10.97 2.15
CA ALA A 108 -7.01 -11.81 2.13
C ALA A 108 -5.72 -11.07 2.51
N MET A 109 -5.76 -9.76 2.70
CA MET A 109 -4.61 -8.97 3.15
C MET A 109 -4.27 -9.30 4.61
N ARG A 110 -2.97 -9.38 4.92
CA ARG A 110 -2.46 -9.67 6.28
C ARG A 110 -1.50 -8.62 6.78
N ALA A 111 -0.48 -8.31 6.00
CA ALA A 111 0.58 -7.38 6.37
C ALA A 111 1.13 -6.65 5.15
N ALA A 112 1.95 -5.66 5.42
CA ALA A 112 2.81 -5.05 4.42
C ALA A 112 4.17 -4.71 5.03
N SER A 113 5.20 -4.77 4.18
CA SER A 113 6.56 -4.35 4.50
C SER A 113 6.88 -3.04 3.78
N TYR A 114 7.64 -2.21 4.46
CA TYR A 114 8.02 -0.88 3.97
C TYR A 114 9.51 -0.63 4.21
N GLU A 115 10.13 0.08 3.28
CA GLU A 115 11.42 0.73 3.47
C GLU A 115 11.21 2.25 3.55
N ALA A 116 11.78 2.89 4.57
CA ALA A 116 11.75 4.34 4.74
C ALA A 116 13.16 4.90 4.72
N ARG A 117 13.41 5.85 3.82
CA ARG A 117 14.61 6.72 3.81
C ARG A 117 14.27 8.01 4.50
N VAL A 118 14.93 8.28 5.60
CA VAL A 118 14.59 9.38 6.50
C VAL A 118 15.72 10.38 6.52
N LYS A 119 15.39 11.67 6.35
CA LYS A 119 16.28 12.80 6.59
C LYS A 119 15.92 13.44 7.93
N LEU A 120 16.92 13.65 8.77
CA LEU A 120 16.81 14.10 10.15
C LEU A 120 17.33 15.53 10.29
N SER A 121 16.76 16.30 11.20
CA SER A 121 17.19 17.69 11.48
C SER A 121 18.56 17.80 12.14
N ARG A 122 19.08 16.71 12.71
CA ARG A 122 20.43 16.59 13.29
C ARG A 122 21.01 15.20 13.04
N PRO A 123 22.34 15.04 13.17
CA PRO A 123 22.94 13.72 13.19
C PRO A 123 22.39 12.85 14.33
N VAL A 124 22.10 11.58 14.02
CA VAL A 124 21.61 10.58 14.97
C VAL A 124 22.32 9.27 14.68
N SER A 125 22.87 8.65 15.71
CA SER A 125 23.51 7.34 15.56
C SER A 125 22.48 6.21 15.43
N LYS A 126 22.92 5.12 14.81
CA LYS A 126 22.09 3.90 14.76
C LYS A 126 21.67 3.43 16.13
N ASP A 127 22.59 3.48 17.11
CA ASP A 127 22.31 3.04 18.50
C ASP A 127 21.25 3.92 19.18
N GLU A 128 21.25 5.26 18.93
CA GLU A 128 20.18 6.14 19.43
C GLU A 128 18.82 5.73 18.87
N ILE A 129 18.74 5.44 17.56
CA ILE A 129 17.49 5.00 16.90
C ILE A 129 17.08 3.62 17.44
N ASP A 130 18.00 2.67 17.53
CA ASP A 130 17.68 1.31 18.03
C ASP A 130 17.18 1.34 19.48
N ASN A 131 17.76 2.18 20.35
CA ASN A 131 17.28 2.37 21.72
C ASN A 131 15.88 3.03 21.76
N ALA A 132 15.64 4.02 20.92
CA ALA A 132 14.32 4.64 20.79
C ALA A 132 13.27 3.64 20.28
N ILE A 133 13.61 2.80 19.30
CA ILE A 133 12.75 1.71 18.81
C ILE A 133 12.42 0.73 19.92
N LYS A 134 13.40 0.26 20.70
CA LYS A 134 13.18 -0.64 21.84
C LYS A 134 12.22 -0.02 22.85
N GLY A 135 12.44 1.24 23.22
CA GLY A 135 11.56 1.97 24.14
C GLY A 135 10.15 2.17 23.58
N LEU A 136 10.03 2.46 22.26
CA LEU A 136 8.75 2.61 21.59
C LEU A 136 7.95 1.29 21.60
N LEU A 137 8.60 0.18 21.23
CA LEU A 137 7.96 -1.12 21.08
C LEU A 137 7.63 -1.82 22.42
N SER A 138 8.22 -1.38 23.52
CA SER A 138 7.95 -1.91 24.86
C SER A 138 6.68 -1.34 25.51
N ASN A 139 6.06 -0.34 24.90
CA ASN A 139 4.90 0.39 25.42
C ASN A 139 3.80 0.50 24.39
N GLU A 140 2.63 0.96 24.82
CA GLU A 140 1.56 1.40 23.90
C GLU A 140 2.04 2.56 23.02
N ILE A 141 1.56 2.56 21.77
CA ILE A 141 1.82 3.63 20.80
C ILE A 141 0.49 4.32 20.50
N VAL A 142 0.08 5.21 21.40
CA VAL A 142 -1.22 5.90 21.30
C VAL A 142 -1.11 7.09 20.37
N ILE A 143 -1.94 7.13 19.33
CA ILE A 143 -2.10 8.25 18.41
C ILE A 143 -3.52 8.82 18.46
N GLN A 144 -3.70 10.06 18.04
CA GLN A 144 -5.01 10.67 17.86
C GLN A 144 -5.53 10.39 16.45
N LYS A 145 -6.46 9.43 16.32
CA LYS A 145 -7.02 9.03 15.02
C LYS A 145 -8.36 9.74 14.77
N LYS A 146 -8.47 10.44 13.65
CA LYS A 146 -9.72 11.01 13.19
C LYS A 146 -10.65 9.90 12.67
N THR A 147 -11.84 9.81 13.24
CA THR A 147 -12.88 8.86 12.86
C THR A 147 -14.17 9.60 12.47
N LYS A 148 -15.18 8.90 11.95
CA LYS A 148 -16.51 9.50 11.68
C LYS A 148 -17.16 10.09 12.94
N GLY A 149 -16.82 9.56 14.13
CA GLY A 149 -17.34 10.02 15.44
C GLY A 149 -16.41 11.00 16.16
N GLY A 150 -15.44 11.63 15.48
CA GLY A 150 -14.48 12.57 16.07
C GLY A 150 -13.07 12.00 16.22
N ILE A 151 -12.23 12.70 16.99
CA ILE A 151 -10.86 12.28 17.27
C ILE A 151 -10.88 11.30 18.44
N LYS A 152 -10.23 10.13 18.28
CA LYS A 152 -10.13 9.10 19.32
C LYS A 152 -8.69 8.66 19.53
N PRO A 153 -8.26 8.47 20.80
CA PRO A 153 -6.98 7.81 21.07
C PRO A 153 -7.05 6.36 20.56
N THR A 154 -6.01 5.95 19.86
CA THR A 154 -5.91 4.61 19.26
C THR A 154 -4.51 4.09 19.48
N ASP A 155 -4.37 2.93 20.11
CA ASP A 155 -3.09 2.25 20.22
C ASP A 155 -2.79 1.52 18.91
N ILE A 156 -1.69 1.90 18.24
CA ILE A 156 -1.21 1.27 17.02
C ILE A 156 -0.10 0.25 17.27
N ARG A 157 0.34 0.05 18.54
CA ARG A 157 1.40 -0.92 18.85
C ARG A 157 1.09 -2.34 18.35
N PRO A 158 -0.15 -2.87 18.48
CA PRO A 158 -0.51 -4.19 17.96
C PRO A 158 -0.41 -4.31 16.43
N MET A 159 -0.42 -3.18 15.71
CA MET A 159 -0.26 -3.17 14.26
C MET A 159 1.21 -3.20 13.80
N VAL A 160 2.16 -2.97 14.71
CA VAL A 160 3.60 -2.96 14.39
C VAL A 160 4.16 -4.36 14.67
N PHE A 161 4.49 -5.10 13.61
CA PHE A 161 5.08 -6.43 13.70
C PHE A 161 6.59 -6.34 13.78
N GLU A 162 7.19 -5.43 13.01
CA GLU A 162 8.63 -5.20 13.01
C GLU A 162 8.95 -3.74 12.74
N LEU A 163 9.99 -3.22 13.39
CA LEU A 163 10.57 -1.91 13.13
C LEU A 163 12.08 -2.01 13.41
N LYS A 164 12.89 -1.74 12.40
CA LYS A 164 14.36 -1.86 12.49
C LYS A 164 15.03 -0.64 11.86
N CYS A 165 16.09 -0.16 12.47
CA CYS A 165 17.04 0.74 11.82
C CYS A 165 18.12 -0.10 11.11
N ILE A 166 18.20 0.02 9.79
CA ILE A 166 19.18 -0.71 8.99
C ILE A 166 20.53 -0.01 9.05
N CYS A 167 20.53 1.30 8.80
CA CYS A 167 21.71 2.15 8.93
C CYS A 167 21.31 3.58 9.28
N ALA A 168 22.25 4.30 9.90
CA ALA A 168 22.15 5.74 10.13
C ALA A 168 23.55 6.34 9.97
N GLU A 169 23.66 7.36 9.11
CA GLU A 169 24.90 8.10 8.83
C GLU A 169 24.60 9.60 8.72
N GLY A 170 25.23 10.39 9.56
CA GLY A 170 24.97 11.83 9.62
C GLY A 170 23.49 12.12 9.89
N ASN A 171 22.85 12.83 8.97
CA ASN A 171 21.45 13.22 9.03
C ASN A 171 20.53 12.27 8.25
N GLU A 172 20.99 11.09 7.85
CA GLU A 172 20.20 10.15 7.07
C GLU A 172 20.08 8.81 7.78
N ALA A 173 18.90 8.21 7.73
CA ALA A 173 18.65 6.87 8.26
C ALA A 173 17.77 6.06 7.30
N ARG A 174 17.94 4.75 7.32
CA ARG A 174 17.08 3.81 6.61
C ARG A 174 16.45 2.83 7.59
N LEU A 175 15.13 2.74 7.56
CA LEU A 175 14.35 1.90 8.43
C LEU A 175 13.53 0.90 7.62
N GLU A 176 13.39 -0.30 8.15
CA GLU A 176 12.45 -1.31 7.69
C GLU A 176 11.29 -1.43 8.68
N ILE A 177 10.07 -1.50 8.15
CA ILE A 177 8.83 -1.56 8.91
C ILE A 177 8.00 -2.69 8.33
N ARG A 178 7.50 -3.59 9.18
CA ARG A 178 6.47 -4.55 8.82
C ARG A 178 5.28 -4.38 9.75
N GLY A 179 4.09 -4.29 9.20
CA GLY A 179 2.90 -4.05 9.99
C GLY A 179 1.62 -4.57 9.38
N ALA A 180 0.57 -4.56 10.18
CA ALA A 180 -0.75 -5.00 9.76
C ALA A 180 -1.25 -4.23 8.54
N LEU A 181 -1.85 -4.96 7.58
CA LEU A 181 -2.61 -4.41 6.47
C LEU A 181 -3.81 -5.34 6.24
N THR A 182 -4.98 -4.96 6.74
CA THR A 182 -6.17 -5.80 6.75
C THR A 182 -7.41 -5.03 6.29
N ALA A 183 -8.53 -5.72 6.14
CA ALA A 183 -9.82 -5.10 5.80
C ALA A 183 -10.30 -4.08 6.86
N SER A 184 -9.91 -4.25 8.12
CA SER A 184 -10.26 -3.33 9.21
C SER A 184 -9.34 -2.12 9.32
N GLY A 185 -8.25 -2.10 8.56
CA GLY A 185 -7.27 -1.03 8.53
C GLY A 185 -5.83 -1.55 8.50
N GLY A 186 -4.88 -0.63 8.47
CA GLY A 186 -3.46 -0.95 8.42
C GLY A 186 -2.61 0.07 9.15
N LEU A 187 -1.37 -0.33 9.40
CA LEU A 187 -0.34 0.56 9.90
C LEU A 187 0.00 1.62 8.85
N ASN A 188 -0.01 2.88 9.27
CA ASN A 188 0.58 3.95 8.46
C ASN A 188 2.04 4.15 8.91
N PRO A 189 3.04 3.81 8.07
CA PRO A 189 4.45 3.94 8.45
C PRO A 189 4.87 5.38 8.74
N GLU A 190 4.31 6.39 8.05
CA GLU A 190 4.63 7.79 8.30
C GLU A 190 4.18 8.24 9.71
N VAL A 191 3.01 7.75 10.15
CA VAL A 191 2.53 8.03 11.51
C VAL A 191 3.45 7.37 12.55
N LEU A 192 3.89 6.14 12.29
CA LEU A 192 4.82 5.44 13.19
C LEU A 192 6.16 6.17 13.28
N LEU A 193 6.72 6.58 12.15
CA LEU A 193 7.97 7.37 12.10
C LEU A 193 7.80 8.72 12.81
N GLY A 194 6.66 9.38 12.64
CA GLY A 194 6.32 10.61 13.35
C GLY A 194 6.33 10.45 14.86
N VAL A 195 5.80 9.33 15.38
CA VAL A 195 5.86 9.04 16.82
C VAL A 195 7.29 8.73 17.27
N LEU A 196 8.04 7.91 16.51
CA LEU A 196 9.42 7.54 16.83
C LEU A 196 10.31 8.79 16.97
N PHE A 197 10.42 9.56 15.89
CA PHE A 197 11.31 10.72 15.86
C PHE A 197 10.79 11.88 16.70
N GLY A 198 9.47 12.02 16.84
CA GLY A 198 8.87 12.98 17.78
C GLY A 198 9.25 12.69 19.23
N ARG A 199 9.27 11.42 19.66
CA ARG A 199 9.76 11.03 21.02
C ARG A 199 11.27 11.29 21.19
N MET A 200 12.04 11.24 20.09
CA MET A 200 13.48 11.56 20.11
C MET A 200 13.75 13.07 20.07
N GLY A 201 12.74 13.92 19.89
CA GLY A 201 12.89 15.37 19.71
C GLY A 201 13.65 15.72 18.42
N VAL A 202 13.47 14.93 17.35
CA VAL A 202 14.14 15.10 16.06
C VAL A 202 13.10 15.31 14.97
N ASP A 203 13.16 16.43 14.26
CA ASP A 203 12.35 16.63 13.06
C ASP A 203 12.86 15.76 11.93
N HIS A 204 11.95 15.29 11.09
CA HIS A 204 12.28 14.38 10.00
C HIS A 204 11.40 14.59 8.78
N THR A 205 11.91 14.16 7.64
CA THR A 205 11.13 13.88 6.42
C THR A 205 11.44 12.48 5.96
N ALA A 206 10.47 11.80 5.37
CA ALA A 206 10.64 10.42 4.92
C ALA A 206 10.16 10.22 3.48
N GLU A 207 10.90 9.41 2.73
CA GLU A 207 10.45 8.78 1.50
C GLU A 207 10.19 7.30 1.80
N THR A 208 8.92 6.90 1.71
CA THR A 208 8.50 5.54 2.08
C THR A 208 8.06 4.77 0.85
N GLU A 209 8.59 3.57 0.70
CA GLU A 209 8.18 2.59 -0.31
C GLU A 209 7.55 1.38 0.36
N ARG A 210 6.37 0.95 -0.11
CA ARG A 210 5.84 -0.37 0.23
C ARG A 210 6.58 -1.41 -0.63
N THR A 211 7.41 -2.23 0.00
CA THR A 211 8.24 -3.22 -0.68
C THR A 211 7.51 -4.53 -0.94
N GLU A 212 6.55 -4.86 -0.04
CA GLU A 212 5.76 -6.08 -0.14
C GLU A 212 4.35 -5.88 0.44
N THR A 213 3.39 -6.54 -0.17
CA THR A 213 2.02 -6.67 0.34
C THR A 213 1.71 -8.16 0.49
N GLU A 214 1.51 -8.60 1.73
CA GLU A 214 1.26 -10.00 2.05
C GLU A 214 -0.22 -10.34 1.82
N LEU A 215 -0.48 -11.07 0.74
CA LEU A 215 -1.77 -11.59 0.36
C LEU A 215 -1.83 -13.11 0.60
N GLU A 216 -2.74 -13.56 1.43
CA GLU A 216 -3.00 -14.99 1.64
C GLU A 216 -3.90 -15.53 0.54
N ARG A 217 -3.31 -16.00 -0.58
CA ARG A 217 -4.07 -16.50 -1.75
C ARG A 217 -5.02 -17.64 -1.39
N ALA A 218 -4.63 -18.52 -0.46
CA ALA A 218 -5.50 -19.61 0.01
C ALA A 218 -6.80 -19.11 0.67
N ALA A 219 -6.80 -17.91 1.21
CA ALA A 219 -8.00 -17.31 1.78
C ALA A 219 -8.99 -16.80 0.73
N LEU A 220 -8.63 -16.81 -0.56
CA LEU A 220 -9.48 -16.37 -1.66
C LEU A 220 -10.31 -17.52 -2.28
N ASN A 221 -9.94 -18.75 -1.98
CA ASN A 221 -10.63 -19.97 -2.44
C ASN A 221 -11.82 -20.35 -1.56
#